data_5013541ed5649c8ecda08693bd1d3253
#
_entry.id   5013541ed5649c8ecda08693bd1d3253
#
_cell.length_a   1.000
_cell.length_b   1.000
_cell.length_c   1.000
_cell.angle_alpha   90.00
_cell.angle_beta   90.00
_cell.angle_gamma   90.00
#
_symmetry.space_group_name_H-M   'P 1'
#
loop_
_entity.id
_entity.type
_entity.pdbx_description
1 polymer ?
#
loop_
_entity_poly.entity_id
_entity_poly.type
_entity_poly.pdbx_seq_one_letter_code
_entity_poly.pdbx_strand_id
1 'polypeptide(L)'
;FAPAPDPANGSAEDFELVSLGGAGVELDFVAVYEKGNSLEVVEIKHDFEPEISTKKNENGYTVDINYHYDDCKFRVITSNPNTRFRTLDSGSLEDALINRLSNGDHTYDALKETFSGSFKHKNSDDGFFQNTLVKSIFIEPHSTHIEYAVVAKSDFEPLSCDEYEKIYNERKTAGETAKFNKSGEKYALSTDILRATLLTNTVYPVYKHGENVIHHTPGKRWDSFYTWDSGFIGMGLLEFSNELCQYALDMYLCDDDNDDFCFLLHGSLVPTQFVEYLELLKRTNDKAKLDFMYNKMKLYYEFLRGRNHNSTCAKFGNGLLTTYDYWYSCSGMDDYPAQVKMIADKAEKYSCPCLSTSQIIRAGKIMKMVADYLGKTDDIAVYDADIKFSTDALNNYAWDEESGYFGYTMHDKD
;
A
#
# COMPACT_ATOMS: atom_id res chain seq x y z
N PHE A 1 -16.06 4.09 8.64
CA PHE A 1 -16.44 4.32 10.03
C PHE A 1 -17.51 5.39 10.04
N ALA A 2 -18.75 5.04 10.43
CA ALA A 2 -19.63 6.05 10.95
C ALA A 2 -18.94 6.68 12.19
N PRO A 3 -18.92 7.99 12.35
CA PRO A 3 -18.41 8.61 13.57
C PRO A 3 -19.13 7.95 14.75
N ALA A 4 -18.38 7.68 15.83
CA ALA A 4 -19.01 7.19 17.05
C ALA A 4 -20.20 8.12 17.38
N PRO A 5 -21.39 7.58 17.57
CA PRO A 5 -22.55 8.40 17.83
C PRO A 5 -22.30 9.24 19.08
N ASP A 6 -22.81 10.46 19.07
CA ASP A 6 -22.75 11.34 20.23
C ASP A 6 -23.38 10.60 21.43
N PRO A 7 -22.61 10.23 22.45
CA PRO A 7 -23.12 9.48 23.58
C PRO A 7 -24.22 10.22 24.36
N ALA A 8 -24.50 11.48 24.01
CA ALA A 8 -25.58 12.27 24.61
C ALA A 8 -26.96 11.93 24.05
N ASN A 9 -27.07 11.26 22.89
CA ASN A 9 -28.33 11.19 22.14
C ASN A 9 -28.80 9.79 21.70
N GLY A 10 -28.07 8.70 21.99
CA GLY A 10 -28.47 7.35 21.61
C GLY A 10 -28.38 6.35 22.76
N SER A 11 -29.18 5.29 22.74
CA SER A 11 -29.01 4.11 23.59
C SER A 11 -28.27 3.00 22.82
N ALA A 12 -27.63 2.08 23.53
CA ALA A 12 -26.95 0.93 22.89
C ALA A 12 -27.92 0.06 22.06
N GLU A 13 -29.21 0.17 22.29
CA GLU A 13 -30.27 -0.55 21.56
C GLU A 13 -30.54 0.05 20.16
N ASP A 14 -30.00 1.24 19.87
CA ASP A 14 -30.21 1.94 18.60
C ASP A 14 -29.15 1.63 17.53
N PHE A 15 -28.25 0.68 17.79
CA PHE A 15 -27.17 0.33 16.84
C PHE A 15 -27.42 -1.02 16.19
N GLU A 16 -27.56 -0.99 14.88
CA GLU A 16 -27.54 -2.17 14.04
C GLU A 16 -26.21 -2.22 13.28
N LEU A 17 -25.44 -3.29 13.46
CA LEU A 17 -24.28 -3.58 12.61
C LEU A 17 -24.81 -4.11 11.28
N VAL A 18 -24.87 -3.23 10.29
CA VAL A 18 -25.27 -3.60 8.93
C VAL A 18 -24.02 -3.92 8.14
N SER A 19 -23.93 -5.16 7.66
CA SER A 19 -22.96 -5.53 6.63
C SER A 19 -23.32 -4.81 5.34
N LEU A 20 -22.47 -3.90 4.92
CA LEU A 20 -22.66 -3.15 3.67
C LEU A 20 -22.28 -3.95 2.40
N GLY A 21 -22.15 -5.25 2.53
CA GLY A 21 -21.93 -6.18 1.41
C GLY A 21 -20.61 -5.95 0.69
N GLY A 22 -19.69 -6.89 0.82
CA GLY A 22 -18.57 -7.01 -0.09
C GLY A 22 -17.19 -6.70 0.43
N ALA A 23 -16.97 -5.87 1.41
CA ALA A 23 -15.71 -5.79 2.14
C ALA A 23 -16.03 -5.69 3.61
N GLY A 24 -15.96 -6.81 4.30
CA GLY A 24 -16.09 -6.82 5.75
C GLY A 24 -14.92 -6.07 6.39
N VAL A 25 -15.20 -5.08 7.20
CA VAL A 25 -14.25 -4.66 8.23
C VAL A 25 -14.31 -5.71 9.30
N GLU A 26 -13.23 -6.39 9.51
CA GLU A 26 -13.10 -7.34 10.59
C GLU A 26 -12.98 -6.55 11.90
N LEU A 27 -13.88 -6.82 12.84
CA LEU A 27 -13.89 -6.17 14.13
C LEU A 27 -13.47 -7.18 15.19
N ASP A 28 -12.34 -6.95 15.82
CA ASP A 28 -11.86 -7.77 16.94
C ASP A 28 -12.70 -7.54 18.20
N PHE A 29 -13.26 -6.36 18.34
CA PHE A 29 -14.15 -6.01 19.45
C PHE A 29 -15.10 -4.88 19.10
N VAL A 30 -16.25 -4.86 19.73
CA VAL A 30 -17.18 -3.74 19.73
C VAL A 30 -17.33 -3.23 21.17
N ALA A 31 -16.99 -1.98 21.39
CA ALA A 31 -17.21 -1.33 22.66
C ALA A 31 -18.58 -0.62 22.65
N VAL A 32 -19.49 -1.05 23.51
CA VAL A 32 -20.81 -0.45 23.68
C VAL A 32 -20.82 0.41 24.93
N TYR A 33 -21.12 1.71 24.77
CA TYR A 33 -21.24 2.63 25.88
C TYR A 33 -22.72 2.74 26.30
N GLU A 34 -23.04 2.33 27.51
CA GLU A 34 -24.29 2.72 28.14
C GLU A 34 -24.17 4.08 28.82
N LYS A 35 -25.20 4.89 28.66
CA LYS A 35 -25.30 6.22 29.29
C LYS A 35 -25.33 6.02 30.81
N GLY A 36 -24.18 6.15 31.46
CA GLY A 36 -24.13 6.12 32.91
C GLY A 36 -23.05 5.31 33.58
N ASN A 37 -22.08 4.73 32.90
CA ASN A 37 -20.83 4.19 33.50
C ASN A 37 -20.46 2.73 33.23
N SER A 38 -21.10 1.97 32.43
CA SER A 38 -20.58 0.64 32.08
C SER A 38 -20.11 0.61 30.63
N LEU A 39 -18.85 0.26 30.44
CA LEU A 39 -18.29 -0.14 29.16
C LEU A 39 -18.48 -1.65 29.06
N GLU A 40 -19.35 -2.11 28.18
CA GLU A 40 -19.40 -3.51 27.83
C GLU A 40 -18.56 -3.72 26.58
N VAL A 41 -17.51 -4.51 26.73
CA VAL A 41 -16.65 -4.92 25.61
C VAL A 41 -17.13 -6.30 25.19
N VAL A 42 -17.71 -6.38 24.01
CA VAL A 42 -18.07 -7.66 23.39
C VAL A 42 -16.89 -8.08 22.52
N GLU A 43 -16.19 -9.10 22.95
CA GLU A 43 -15.15 -9.73 22.13
C GLU A 43 -15.83 -10.54 21.02
N ILE A 44 -15.55 -10.18 19.78
CA ILE A 44 -15.98 -10.95 18.62
C ILE A 44 -14.92 -12.01 18.38
N LYS A 45 -15.25 -13.27 18.68
CA LYS A 45 -14.37 -14.38 18.36
C LYS A 45 -14.53 -14.75 16.90
N HIS A 46 -13.51 -14.45 16.13
CA HIS A 46 -13.41 -14.94 14.76
C HIS A 46 -12.65 -16.26 14.74
N ASP A 47 -13.17 -17.23 14.03
CA ASP A 47 -12.44 -18.46 13.73
C ASP A 47 -11.58 -18.23 12.48
N PHE A 48 -10.43 -17.55 12.69
CA PHE A 48 -9.46 -17.26 11.63
C PHE A 48 -8.61 -18.47 11.27
N GLU A 49 -8.70 -19.56 12.01
CA GLU A 49 -7.89 -20.73 11.70
C GLU A 49 -8.39 -21.39 10.43
N PRO A 50 -7.59 -21.40 9.36
CA PRO A 50 -7.96 -22.12 8.15
C PRO A 50 -7.94 -23.62 8.42
N GLU A 51 -8.83 -24.34 7.75
CA GLU A 51 -8.68 -25.77 7.60
C GLU A 51 -7.47 -26.09 6.74
N ILE A 52 -6.52 -26.84 7.29
CA ILE A 52 -5.28 -27.18 6.58
C ILE A 52 -5.19 -28.68 6.42
N SER A 53 -5.03 -29.11 5.19
CA SER A 53 -4.69 -30.49 4.87
C SER A 53 -3.39 -30.58 4.09
N THR A 54 -2.64 -31.64 4.35
CA THR A 54 -1.33 -31.82 3.73
C THR A 54 -1.24 -33.18 3.04
N LYS A 55 -0.62 -33.19 1.87
CA LYS A 55 -0.39 -34.41 1.09
C LYS A 55 1.07 -34.46 0.65
N LYS A 56 1.70 -35.59 0.90
CA LYS A 56 3.04 -35.90 0.39
C LYS A 56 2.93 -36.90 -0.75
N ASN A 57 3.64 -36.66 -1.82
CA ASN A 57 3.83 -37.63 -2.91
C ASN A 57 5.33 -37.72 -3.30
N GLU A 58 5.64 -38.52 -4.29
CA GLU A 58 7.01 -38.71 -4.74
C GLU A 58 7.65 -37.43 -5.31
N ASN A 59 6.83 -36.56 -5.89
CA ASN A 59 7.24 -35.36 -6.62
C ASN A 59 7.07 -34.07 -5.81
N GLY A 60 6.69 -34.16 -4.52
CA GLY A 60 6.55 -32.94 -3.75
C GLY A 60 5.68 -33.05 -2.50
N TYR A 61 5.33 -31.88 -1.99
CA TYR A 61 4.50 -31.71 -0.81
C TYR A 61 3.46 -30.62 -1.08
N THR A 62 2.21 -30.92 -0.80
CA THR A 62 1.09 -30.04 -1.04
C THR A 62 0.41 -29.69 0.28
N VAL A 63 0.05 -28.42 0.43
CA VAL A 63 -0.77 -27.91 1.53
C VAL A 63 -2.01 -27.25 0.92
N ASP A 64 -3.18 -27.77 1.24
CA ASP A 64 -4.46 -27.17 0.93
C ASP A 64 -4.91 -26.34 2.13
N ILE A 65 -5.27 -25.09 1.88
CA ILE A 65 -5.67 -24.11 2.89
C ILE A 65 -7.06 -23.59 2.52
N ASN A 66 -7.99 -23.70 3.46
CA ASN A 66 -9.38 -23.31 3.27
C ASN A 66 -9.81 -22.38 4.40
N TYR A 67 -10.11 -21.13 4.06
CA TYR A 67 -10.72 -20.16 4.97
C TYR A 67 -12.22 -20.20 4.82
N HIS A 68 -12.93 -20.61 5.85
CA HIS A 68 -14.37 -20.86 5.79
C HIS A 68 -15.20 -19.59 5.68
N TYR A 69 -14.75 -18.50 6.29
CA TYR A 69 -15.53 -17.26 6.36
C TYR A 69 -15.55 -16.49 5.02
N ASP A 70 -14.60 -16.73 4.12
CA ASP A 70 -14.46 -16.01 2.84
C ASP A 70 -14.50 -16.94 1.62
N ASP A 71 -14.85 -18.20 1.80
CA ASP A 71 -14.77 -19.27 0.78
C ASP A 71 -13.44 -19.25 -0.02
N CYS A 72 -12.41 -18.74 0.63
CA CYS A 72 -11.09 -18.60 0.06
C CYS A 72 -10.31 -19.90 0.19
N LYS A 73 -10.03 -20.55 -0.93
CA LYS A 73 -9.32 -21.82 -1.00
C LYS A 73 -8.11 -21.69 -1.89
N PHE A 74 -6.95 -22.01 -1.34
CA PHE A 74 -5.73 -22.05 -2.13
C PHE A 74 -4.82 -23.21 -1.76
N ARG A 75 -3.87 -23.47 -2.61
CA ARG A 75 -2.94 -24.58 -2.53
C ARG A 75 -1.52 -24.10 -2.59
N VAL A 76 -0.68 -24.58 -1.69
CA VAL A 76 0.77 -24.38 -1.74
C VAL A 76 1.44 -25.70 -2.10
N ILE A 77 2.23 -25.70 -3.15
CA ILE A 77 2.93 -26.89 -3.64
C ILE A 77 4.42 -26.63 -3.57
N THR A 78 5.19 -27.57 -3.06
CA THR A 78 6.67 -27.58 -3.17
C THR A 78 7.13 -28.84 -3.87
N SER A 79 8.14 -28.73 -4.73
CA SER A 79 8.72 -29.86 -5.44
C SER A 79 9.56 -30.79 -4.53
N ASN A 80 9.81 -30.41 -3.29
CA ASN A 80 10.59 -31.20 -2.34
C ASN A 80 9.70 -32.04 -1.44
N PRO A 81 9.69 -33.37 -1.57
CA PRO A 81 8.87 -34.27 -0.74
C PRO A 81 9.30 -34.32 0.73
N ASN A 82 10.43 -33.77 1.08
CA ASN A 82 10.92 -33.70 2.47
C ASN A 82 10.50 -32.42 3.20
N THR A 83 9.72 -31.55 2.54
CA THR A 83 9.11 -30.39 3.18
C THR A 83 8.24 -30.81 4.37
N ARG A 84 8.18 -29.96 5.39
CA ARG A 84 7.33 -30.10 6.56
C ARG A 84 6.51 -28.84 6.74
N PHE A 85 5.26 -28.99 7.03
CA PHE A 85 4.39 -27.89 7.45
C PHE A 85 4.50 -27.71 8.96
N ARG A 86 4.61 -26.46 9.40
CA ARG A 86 4.66 -26.07 10.81
C ARG A 86 3.84 -24.81 11.03
N THR A 87 3.15 -24.75 12.14
CA THR A 87 2.45 -23.56 12.61
C THR A 87 3.21 -23.00 13.81
N LEU A 88 3.61 -21.74 13.71
CA LEU A 88 4.32 -21.02 14.77
C LEU A 88 3.53 -19.75 15.03
N ASP A 89 3.48 -19.27 16.28
CA ASP A 89 2.99 -17.91 16.48
C ASP A 89 3.97 -16.88 15.87
N SER A 90 3.47 -15.68 15.56
CA SER A 90 4.22 -14.70 14.78
C SER A 90 5.53 -14.26 15.45
N GLY A 91 5.53 -14.13 16.76
CA GLY A 91 6.74 -13.79 17.53
C GLY A 91 7.74 -14.92 17.62
N SER A 92 7.26 -16.16 17.75
CA SER A 92 8.11 -17.33 17.98
C SER A 92 9.08 -17.63 16.83
N LEU A 93 8.67 -17.44 15.57
CA LEU A 93 9.55 -17.71 14.43
C LEU A 93 10.66 -16.67 14.33
N GLU A 94 10.30 -15.40 14.42
CA GLU A 94 11.26 -14.30 14.32
C GLU A 94 12.25 -14.33 15.49
N ASP A 95 11.75 -14.48 16.71
CA ASP A 95 12.57 -14.57 17.92
C ASP A 95 13.50 -15.79 17.89
N ALA A 96 13.02 -16.95 17.47
CA ALA A 96 13.85 -18.13 17.37
C ALA A 96 14.99 -17.96 16.35
N LEU A 97 14.70 -17.39 15.18
CA LEU A 97 15.71 -17.11 14.17
C LEU A 97 16.71 -16.05 14.62
N ILE A 98 16.23 -14.91 15.14
CA ILE A 98 17.09 -13.81 15.58
C ILE A 98 17.95 -14.25 16.76
N ASN A 99 17.38 -14.90 17.75
CA ASN A 99 18.14 -15.36 18.92
C ASN A 99 19.21 -16.38 18.55
N ARG A 100 18.89 -17.33 17.68
CA ARG A 100 19.88 -18.34 17.22
C ARG A 100 20.99 -17.68 16.43
N LEU A 101 20.66 -16.80 15.49
CA LEU A 101 21.65 -16.10 14.68
C LEU A 101 22.51 -15.13 15.51
N SER A 102 21.93 -14.39 16.44
CA SER A 102 22.61 -13.41 17.30
C SER A 102 23.56 -14.06 18.29
N ASN A 103 23.17 -15.22 18.82
CA ASN A 103 23.97 -15.95 19.81
C ASN A 103 25.04 -16.87 19.15
N GLY A 104 25.15 -16.87 17.83
CA GLY A 104 26.11 -17.71 17.12
C GLY A 104 25.81 -19.21 17.18
N ASP A 105 24.62 -19.59 17.63
CA ASP A 105 24.18 -20.99 17.68
C ASP A 105 23.55 -21.40 16.35
N HIS A 106 24.40 -21.69 15.39
CA HIS A 106 24.02 -22.11 14.04
C HIS A 106 24.11 -23.60 13.85
N THR A 107 24.12 -24.36 14.94
CA THR A 107 24.24 -25.81 14.86
C THR A 107 22.99 -26.42 14.22
N TYR A 108 23.20 -27.49 13.48
CA TYR A 108 22.13 -28.25 12.86
C TYR A 108 21.08 -28.70 13.89
N ASP A 109 21.54 -29.13 15.07
CA ASP A 109 20.65 -29.62 16.12
C ASP A 109 19.78 -28.52 16.71
N ALA A 110 20.31 -27.32 16.92
CA ALA A 110 19.55 -26.17 17.39
C ALA A 110 18.48 -25.72 16.40
N LEU A 111 18.84 -25.65 15.11
CA LEU A 111 17.88 -25.31 14.04
C LEU A 111 16.82 -26.41 13.88
N LYS A 112 17.22 -27.68 13.98
CA LYS A 112 16.31 -28.81 13.91
C LYS A 112 15.30 -28.77 15.07
N GLU A 113 15.74 -28.49 16.27
CA GLU A 113 14.87 -28.36 17.44
C GLU A 113 13.83 -27.25 17.22
N THR A 114 14.26 -26.07 16.76
CA THR A 114 13.39 -24.93 16.45
C THR A 114 12.29 -25.30 15.45
N PHE A 115 12.61 -26.09 14.41
CA PHE A 115 11.66 -26.42 13.35
C PHE A 115 11.05 -27.82 13.45
N SER A 116 11.29 -28.56 14.54
CA SER A 116 10.78 -29.93 14.69
C SER A 116 9.28 -30.01 15.00
N GLY A 117 8.69 -28.97 15.54
CA GLY A 117 7.29 -28.91 15.96
C GLY A 117 6.55 -27.68 15.49
N SER A 118 5.30 -27.59 15.86
CA SER A 118 4.48 -26.38 15.75
C SER A 118 4.29 -25.81 17.16
N PHE A 119 4.37 -24.49 17.27
CA PHE A 119 4.24 -23.78 18.53
C PHE A 119 3.10 -22.78 18.45
N LYS A 120 2.16 -22.90 19.39
CA LYS A 120 1.15 -21.87 19.65
C LYS A 120 1.33 -21.44 21.10
N HIS A 121 1.62 -20.19 21.35
CA HIS A 121 1.64 -19.67 22.71
C HIS A 121 0.23 -19.62 23.25
N LYS A 122 0.03 -20.12 24.45
CA LYS A 122 -1.29 -20.14 25.13
C LYS A 122 -1.87 -18.74 25.39
N ASN A 123 -1.03 -17.71 25.32
CA ASN A 123 -1.37 -16.32 25.63
C ASN A 123 -1.00 -15.37 24.50
N SER A 124 -0.89 -15.82 23.24
CA SER A 124 -0.75 -14.88 22.14
C SER A 124 -2.12 -14.27 21.87
N ASP A 125 -2.28 -13.04 22.31
CA ASP A 125 -3.53 -12.29 22.21
C ASP A 125 -3.71 -11.66 20.83
N ASP A 126 -2.70 -11.76 19.95
CA ASP A 126 -2.73 -11.17 18.61
C ASP A 126 -3.41 -12.06 17.56
N GLY A 127 -3.67 -13.33 17.89
CA GLY A 127 -4.32 -14.28 16.98
C GLY A 127 -3.51 -14.62 15.72
N PHE A 128 -2.34 -14.04 15.52
CA PHE A 128 -1.53 -14.26 14.34
C PHE A 128 -0.65 -15.48 14.47
N PHE A 129 -0.81 -16.41 13.52
CA PHE A 129 0.03 -17.60 13.41
C PHE A 129 0.73 -17.61 12.06
N GLN A 130 2.01 -17.94 12.07
CA GLN A 130 2.76 -18.14 10.84
C GLN A 130 2.74 -19.63 10.47
N ASN A 131 2.11 -19.91 9.36
CA ASN A 131 2.17 -21.22 8.73
C ASN A 131 3.41 -21.29 7.85
N THR A 132 4.33 -22.15 8.22
CA THR A 132 5.67 -22.19 7.62
C THR A 132 5.94 -23.54 6.99
N LEU A 133 6.44 -23.52 5.78
CA LEU A 133 7.00 -24.69 5.09
C LEU A 133 8.50 -24.74 5.35
N VAL A 134 8.94 -25.78 6.05
CA VAL A 134 10.33 -25.97 6.42
C VAL A 134 10.91 -27.16 5.70
N LYS A 135 12.07 -26.99 5.09
CA LYS A 135 12.82 -28.05 4.44
C LYS A 135 14.32 -27.80 4.59
N SER A 136 15.07 -28.88 4.67
CA SER A 136 16.53 -28.79 4.57
C SER A 136 16.95 -28.89 3.12
N ILE A 137 17.91 -28.07 2.74
CA ILE A 137 18.56 -28.10 1.44
C ILE A 137 20.00 -28.57 1.69
N PHE A 138 20.41 -29.61 0.99
CA PHE A 138 21.79 -30.05 0.96
C PHE A 138 22.31 -29.92 -0.47
N ILE A 139 23.37 -29.16 -0.66
CA ILE A 139 23.97 -28.91 -1.97
C ILE A 139 25.42 -29.37 -1.92
N GLU A 140 25.75 -30.37 -2.75
CA GLU A 140 27.13 -30.83 -2.89
C GLU A 140 28.02 -29.73 -3.52
N PRO A 141 29.31 -29.69 -3.19
CA PRO A 141 30.24 -28.76 -3.81
C PRO A 141 30.19 -28.85 -5.34
N HIS A 142 30.19 -27.71 -6.00
CA HIS A 142 30.13 -27.59 -7.48
C HIS A 142 28.86 -28.17 -8.13
N SER A 143 27.80 -28.35 -7.37
CA SER A 143 26.50 -28.78 -7.88
C SER A 143 25.48 -27.65 -7.87
N THR A 144 24.37 -27.83 -8.60
CA THR A 144 23.20 -26.94 -8.60
C THR A 144 21.99 -27.75 -8.17
N HIS A 145 21.21 -27.18 -7.27
CA HIS A 145 19.95 -27.74 -6.82
C HIS A 145 18.82 -26.75 -7.14
N ILE A 146 17.78 -27.22 -7.79
CA ILE A 146 16.62 -26.40 -8.18
C ILE A 146 15.37 -26.99 -7.51
N GLU A 147 14.59 -26.13 -6.88
CA GLU A 147 13.29 -26.46 -6.31
C GLU A 147 12.27 -25.42 -6.74
N TYR A 148 11.03 -25.86 -6.81
CA TYR A 148 9.90 -25.02 -7.15
C TYR A 148 8.91 -24.96 -6.00
N ALA A 149 8.34 -23.77 -5.79
CA ALA A 149 7.21 -23.56 -4.93
C ALA A 149 6.12 -22.80 -5.71
N VAL A 150 4.87 -23.22 -5.56
CA VAL A 150 3.73 -22.64 -6.26
C VAL A 150 2.63 -22.34 -5.26
N VAL A 151 2.04 -21.17 -5.36
CA VAL A 151 0.79 -20.82 -4.69
C VAL A 151 -0.28 -20.68 -5.78
N ALA A 152 -1.33 -21.45 -5.68
CA ALA A 152 -2.36 -21.51 -6.70
C ALA A 152 -3.75 -21.71 -6.08
N LYS A 153 -4.80 -21.61 -6.89
CA LYS A 153 -6.14 -22.02 -6.49
C LYS A 153 -6.17 -23.50 -6.12
N SER A 154 -7.14 -23.89 -5.29
CA SER A 154 -7.22 -25.26 -4.76
C SER A 154 -7.44 -26.34 -5.80
N ASP A 155 -7.91 -25.98 -7.00
CA ASP A 155 -8.11 -26.87 -8.14
C ASP A 155 -6.89 -27.05 -9.04
N PHE A 156 -5.81 -26.31 -8.75
CA PHE A 156 -4.57 -26.42 -9.54
C PHE A 156 -3.85 -27.72 -9.21
N GLU A 157 -3.55 -28.50 -10.27
CA GLU A 157 -2.77 -29.74 -10.13
C GLU A 157 -1.26 -29.47 -10.29
N PRO A 158 -0.44 -30.15 -9.49
CA PRO A 158 1.02 -30.02 -9.57
C PRO A 158 1.53 -30.39 -10.96
N LEU A 159 2.39 -29.53 -11.51
CA LEU A 159 3.13 -29.81 -12.73
C LEU A 159 4.39 -30.63 -12.46
N SER A 160 4.96 -31.20 -13.47
CA SER A 160 6.28 -31.79 -13.40
C SER A 160 7.39 -30.74 -13.23
N CYS A 161 8.54 -31.11 -12.71
CA CYS A 161 9.69 -30.20 -12.58
C CYS A 161 10.11 -29.62 -13.94
N ASP A 162 10.05 -30.39 -15.01
CA ASP A 162 10.39 -29.94 -16.37
C ASP A 162 9.42 -28.84 -16.86
N GLU A 163 8.13 -28.96 -16.54
CA GLU A 163 7.13 -27.94 -16.88
C GLU A 163 7.36 -26.65 -16.09
N TYR A 164 7.69 -26.72 -14.78
CA TYR A 164 8.03 -25.56 -13.98
C TYR A 164 9.32 -24.90 -14.50
N GLU A 165 10.32 -25.68 -14.86
CA GLU A 165 11.57 -25.15 -15.44
C GLU A 165 11.32 -24.44 -16.77
N LYS A 166 10.46 -24.99 -17.61
CA LYS A 166 10.04 -24.34 -18.86
C LYS A 166 9.38 -22.99 -18.60
N ILE A 167 8.39 -22.93 -17.68
CA ILE A 167 7.72 -21.68 -17.29
C ILE A 167 8.76 -20.67 -16.76
N TYR A 168 9.65 -21.10 -15.90
CA TYR A 168 10.72 -20.25 -15.36
C TYR A 168 11.58 -19.65 -16.48
N ASN A 169 12.06 -20.49 -17.41
CA ASN A 169 12.92 -20.05 -18.50
C ASN A 169 12.19 -19.09 -19.47
N GLU A 170 10.93 -19.35 -19.76
CA GLU A 170 10.09 -18.46 -20.57
C GLU A 170 9.92 -17.09 -19.89
N ARG A 171 9.65 -17.07 -18.59
CA ARG A 171 9.51 -15.81 -17.81
C ARG A 171 10.86 -15.09 -17.64
N LYS A 172 11.93 -15.82 -17.42
CA LYS A 172 13.28 -15.25 -17.37
C LYS A 172 13.62 -14.56 -18.68
N THR A 173 13.43 -15.24 -19.82
CA THR A 173 13.68 -14.66 -21.15
C THR A 173 12.81 -13.44 -21.42
N ALA A 174 11.52 -13.48 -21.06
CA ALA A 174 10.65 -12.33 -21.16
C ALA A 174 11.12 -11.16 -20.27
N GLY A 175 11.74 -11.47 -19.14
CA GLY A 175 12.33 -10.49 -18.23
C GLY A 175 13.63 -9.85 -18.74
N GLU A 176 14.42 -10.59 -19.49
CA GLU A 176 15.71 -10.14 -20.05
C GLU A 176 15.58 -9.12 -21.20
N THR A 177 14.37 -8.77 -21.60
CA THR A 177 14.10 -7.82 -22.69
C THR A 177 14.38 -6.36 -22.36
N ALA A 178 14.81 -6.04 -21.14
CA ALA A 178 15.26 -4.70 -20.80
C ALA A 178 16.52 -4.35 -21.62
N LYS A 179 16.33 -3.53 -22.65
CA LYS A 179 17.41 -3.10 -23.51
C LYS A 179 18.21 -2.00 -22.83
N PHE A 180 19.34 -2.37 -22.25
CA PHE A 180 20.32 -1.38 -21.79
C PHE A 180 21.11 -0.80 -22.97
N ASN A 181 21.36 0.50 -22.93
CA ASN A 181 22.42 1.05 -23.76
C ASN A 181 23.79 0.57 -23.22
N LYS A 182 24.81 0.64 -24.06
CA LYS A 182 26.16 0.13 -23.70
C LYS A 182 26.73 0.74 -22.40
N SER A 183 26.36 1.97 -22.06
CA SER A 183 26.77 2.62 -20.80
C SER A 183 25.98 2.13 -19.60
N GLY A 184 24.80 1.61 -19.79
CA GLY A 184 23.91 1.07 -18.75
C GLY A 184 24.17 -0.38 -18.37
N GLU A 185 24.87 -1.16 -19.19
CA GLU A 185 25.11 -2.60 -18.97
C GLU A 185 25.74 -2.92 -17.59
N LYS A 186 26.60 -2.04 -17.10
CA LYS A 186 27.22 -2.18 -15.76
C LYS A 186 26.23 -2.12 -14.60
N TYR A 187 25.03 -1.63 -14.83
CA TYR A 187 23.96 -1.52 -13.84
C TYR A 187 22.87 -2.59 -13.99
N ALA A 188 23.02 -3.52 -14.90
CA ALA A 188 22.02 -4.54 -15.21
C ALA A 188 21.54 -5.28 -13.96
N LEU A 189 22.45 -5.77 -13.11
CA LEU A 189 22.09 -6.44 -11.86
C LEU A 189 21.27 -5.56 -10.93
N SER A 190 21.66 -4.30 -10.73
CA SER A 190 20.92 -3.36 -9.87
C SER A 190 19.53 -3.10 -10.42
N THR A 191 19.39 -2.95 -11.73
CA THR A 191 18.12 -2.75 -12.40
C THR A 191 17.21 -3.96 -12.26
N ASP A 192 17.74 -5.17 -12.41
CA ASP A 192 16.98 -6.42 -12.23
C ASP A 192 16.50 -6.57 -10.79
N ILE A 193 17.33 -6.23 -9.80
CA ILE A 193 16.93 -6.25 -8.37
C ILE A 193 15.82 -5.24 -8.12
N LEU A 194 15.95 -4.00 -8.56
CA LEU A 194 14.95 -2.95 -8.38
C LEU A 194 13.62 -3.31 -9.05
N ARG A 195 13.69 -3.86 -10.26
CA ARG A 195 12.51 -4.34 -10.99
C ARG A 195 11.83 -5.49 -10.26
N ALA A 196 12.57 -6.48 -9.79
CA ALA A 196 12.04 -7.59 -9.02
C ALA A 196 11.38 -7.09 -7.73
N THR A 197 11.97 -6.10 -7.06
CA THR A 197 11.41 -5.47 -5.86
C THR A 197 10.06 -4.81 -6.17
N LEU A 198 9.96 -4.00 -7.22
CA LEU A 198 8.70 -3.36 -7.63
C LEU A 198 7.60 -4.39 -7.95
N LEU A 199 7.96 -5.47 -8.65
CA LEU A 199 7.00 -6.51 -9.06
C LEU A 199 6.56 -7.42 -7.91
N THR A 200 7.35 -7.54 -6.87
CA THR A 200 7.07 -8.44 -5.74
C THR A 200 6.57 -7.74 -4.49
N ASN A 201 6.73 -6.42 -4.40
CA ASN A 201 6.17 -5.64 -3.29
C ASN A 201 4.71 -5.31 -3.60
N THR A 202 3.87 -6.31 -3.47
CA THR A 202 2.43 -6.20 -3.67
C THR A 202 1.69 -6.75 -2.47
N VAL A 203 0.54 -6.17 -2.18
CA VAL A 203 -0.45 -6.71 -1.25
C VAL A 203 -1.70 -7.12 -1.99
N TYR A 204 -2.38 -8.14 -1.48
CA TYR A 204 -3.57 -8.74 -2.03
C TYR A 204 -4.34 -9.48 -0.91
N PRO A 205 -5.65 -9.46 -0.90
CA PRO A 205 -6.52 -8.65 -1.76
C PRO A 205 -6.76 -7.26 -1.17
N VAL A 206 -6.85 -6.26 -2.04
CA VAL A 206 -7.44 -4.96 -1.71
C VAL A 206 -8.75 -4.86 -2.45
N TYR A 207 -9.86 -4.65 -1.74
CA TYR A 207 -11.17 -4.54 -2.37
C TYR A 207 -11.38 -3.12 -2.90
N LYS A 208 -11.53 -3.00 -4.21
CA LYS A 208 -11.75 -1.73 -4.88
C LYS A 208 -12.45 -1.96 -6.23
N HIS A 209 -13.22 -1.00 -6.70
CA HIS A 209 -13.94 -1.08 -7.97
C HIS A 209 -14.88 -2.31 -8.07
N GLY A 210 -15.42 -2.77 -6.94
CA GLY A 210 -16.26 -3.96 -6.91
C GLY A 210 -15.54 -5.30 -6.98
N GLU A 211 -14.20 -5.30 -6.94
CA GLU A 211 -13.37 -6.51 -7.01
C GLU A 211 -12.12 -6.43 -6.14
N ASN A 212 -11.49 -7.57 -5.94
CA ASN A 212 -10.20 -7.64 -5.27
C ASN A 212 -9.07 -7.35 -6.25
N VAL A 213 -8.29 -6.32 -5.96
CA VAL A 213 -7.20 -5.87 -6.82
C VAL A 213 -5.84 -6.06 -6.16
N ILE A 214 -4.80 -6.18 -6.98
CA ILE A 214 -3.42 -6.16 -6.50
C ILE A 214 -3.01 -4.70 -6.30
N HIS A 215 -2.45 -4.39 -5.14
CA HIS A 215 -1.89 -3.08 -4.85
C HIS A 215 -0.37 -3.15 -4.73
N HIS A 216 0.33 -2.27 -5.43
CA HIS A 216 1.76 -2.10 -5.29
C HIS A 216 2.07 -1.22 -4.07
N THR A 217 2.97 -1.69 -3.20
CA THR A 217 3.28 -1.08 -1.91
C THR A 217 4.79 -0.86 -1.76
N PRO A 218 5.24 0.09 -0.93
CA PRO A 218 6.68 0.30 -0.70
C PRO A 218 7.38 -0.86 -0.01
N GLY A 219 6.66 -1.72 0.66
CA GLY A 219 7.20 -2.93 1.29
C GLY A 219 6.11 -3.90 1.72
N LYS A 220 6.42 -5.18 1.76
CA LYS A 220 5.45 -6.26 2.04
C LYS A 220 4.73 -6.18 3.39
N ARG A 221 5.25 -5.39 4.32
CA ARG A 221 4.60 -5.15 5.64
C ARG A 221 3.67 -3.93 5.62
N TRP A 222 3.58 -3.23 4.49
CA TRP A 222 2.87 -1.98 4.35
C TRP A 222 1.67 -2.24 3.45
N ASP A 223 0.54 -2.50 4.05
CA ASP A 223 -0.66 -3.05 3.42
C ASP A 223 -1.70 -2.01 2.99
N SER A 224 -1.32 -0.73 3.01
CA SER A 224 -2.22 0.37 2.66
C SER A 224 -1.81 1.06 1.37
N PHE A 225 -2.75 1.83 0.79
CA PHE A 225 -2.46 2.74 -0.31
C PHE A 225 -1.71 3.96 0.22
N TYR A 226 -0.40 3.97 0.03
CA TYR A 226 0.47 5.07 0.44
C TYR A 226 0.55 6.11 -0.67
N THR A 227 0.15 7.35 -0.39
CA THR A 227 -0.03 8.39 -1.39
C THR A 227 1.21 8.66 -2.22
N TRP A 228 2.28 9.14 -1.59
CA TRP A 228 3.45 9.54 -2.35
C TRP A 228 4.28 8.36 -2.87
N ASP A 229 4.29 7.26 -2.14
CA ASP A 229 4.95 6.01 -2.56
C ASP A 229 4.32 5.46 -3.85
N SER A 230 3.00 5.44 -3.93
CA SER A 230 2.26 4.90 -5.08
C SER A 230 2.70 5.53 -6.40
N GLY A 231 2.82 6.86 -6.45
CA GLY A 231 3.30 7.54 -7.66
C GLY A 231 4.78 7.27 -7.97
N PHE A 232 5.66 7.13 -6.97
CA PHE A 232 7.04 6.71 -7.19
C PHE A 232 7.13 5.28 -7.70
N ILE A 233 6.32 4.38 -7.16
CA ILE A 233 6.22 3.00 -7.62
C ILE A 233 5.77 2.97 -9.08
N GLY A 234 4.71 3.73 -9.43
CA GLY A 234 4.22 3.84 -10.80
C GLY A 234 5.28 4.35 -11.77
N MET A 235 6.06 5.37 -11.38
CA MET A 235 7.20 5.86 -12.18
C MET A 235 8.29 4.79 -12.34
N GLY A 236 8.55 3.98 -11.32
CA GLY A 236 9.47 2.86 -11.41
C GLY A 236 8.96 1.76 -12.34
N LEU A 237 7.66 1.43 -12.28
CA LEU A 237 7.01 0.48 -13.17
C LEU A 237 7.05 0.96 -14.64
N LEU A 238 6.96 2.26 -14.87
CA LEU A 238 7.02 2.87 -16.19
C LEU A 238 8.35 2.59 -16.93
N GLU A 239 9.41 2.29 -16.22
CA GLU A 239 10.70 1.96 -16.83
C GLU A 239 10.69 0.65 -17.64
N PHE A 240 9.70 -0.20 -17.41
CA PHE A 240 9.59 -1.49 -18.11
C PHE A 240 8.18 -1.86 -18.58
N SER A 241 7.12 -1.21 -18.09
CA SER A 241 5.75 -1.42 -18.55
C SER A 241 4.86 -0.20 -18.36
N ASN A 242 4.39 0.37 -19.48
CA ASN A 242 3.40 1.44 -19.45
C ASN A 242 2.06 0.97 -18.87
N GLU A 243 1.70 -0.29 -19.11
CA GLU A 243 0.47 -0.90 -18.63
C GLU A 243 0.46 -1.05 -17.12
N LEU A 244 1.59 -1.47 -16.53
CA LEU A 244 1.70 -1.58 -15.06
C LEU A 244 1.72 -0.21 -14.39
N CYS A 245 2.36 0.79 -14.98
CA CYS A 245 2.29 2.16 -14.51
C CYS A 245 0.85 2.68 -14.53
N GLN A 246 0.15 2.53 -15.65
CA GLN A 246 -1.25 2.92 -15.76
C GLN A 246 -2.14 2.18 -14.75
N TYR A 247 -1.92 0.88 -14.57
CA TYR A 247 -2.64 0.08 -13.58
C TYR A 247 -2.41 0.60 -12.16
N ALA A 248 -1.16 0.85 -11.77
CA ALA A 248 -0.84 1.35 -10.44
C ALA A 248 -1.50 2.71 -10.17
N LEU A 249 -1.49 3.60 -11.17
CA LEU A 249 -2.16 4.90 -11.09
C LEU A 249 -3.68 4.75 -10.98
N ASP A 250 -4.29 3.90 -11.80
CA ASP A 250 -5.75 3.66 -11.81
C ASP A 250 -6.23 3.06 -10.49
N MET A 251 -5.47 2.11 -9.92
CA MET A 251 -5.80 1.51 -8.63
C MET A 251 -5.73 2.52 -7.48
N TYR A 252 -4.93 3.56 -7.59
CA TYR A 252 -4.87 4.61 -6.58
C TYR A 252 -6.05 5.61 -6.68
N LEU A 253 -6.55 5.88 -7.88
CA LEU A 253 -7.56 6.92 -8.13
C LEU A 253 -9.00 6.43 -7.90
N CYS A 254 -9.92 7.37 -7.67
CA CYS A 254 -11.35 7.11 -7.63
C CYS A 254 -11.93 6.86 -9.03
N ASP A 255 -13.09 6.23 -9.09
CA ASP A 255 -13.88 6.14 -10.30
C ASP A 255 -14.58 7.48 -10.63
N ASP A 256 -14.90 7.69 -11.90
CA ASP A 256 -15.50 8.94 -12.39
C ASP A 256 -16.87 9.24 -11.78
N ASP A 257 -17.60 8.23 -11.31
CA ASP A 257 -18.94 8.31 -10.73
C ASP A 257 -18.92 8.22 -9.20
N ASN A 258 -17.75 8.05 -8.59
CA ASN A 258 -17.57 7.94 -7.16
C ASN A 258 -16.49 8.92 -6.68
N ASP A 259 -16.92 10.02 -6.10
CA ASP A 259 -16.05 11.01 -5.48
C ASP A 259 -15.73 10.70 -4.01
N ASP A 260 -16.27 9.60 -3.48
CA ASP A 260 -15.80 8.99 -2.24
C ASP A 260 -14.35 8.56 -2.43
N PHE A 261 -13.55 8.96 -1.54
CA PHE A 261 -12.16 9.14 -1.79
C PHE A 261 -11.32 7.88 -1.60
N CYS A 262 -10.35 7.70 -2.43
CA CYS A 262 -9.40 6.60 -2.39
C CYS A 262 -8.32 6.74 -1.32
N PHE A 263 -8.33 7.72 -0.43
CA PHE A 263 -7.39 7.75 0.67
C PHE A 263 -7.71 6.67 1.67
N LEU A 264 -7.00 5.65 1.54
CA LEU A 264 -6.86 4.70 2.62
C LEU A 264 -5.73 5.23 3.51
N LEU A 265 -5.70 4.87 4.68
CA LEU A 265 -4.90 5.08 5.88
C LEU A 265 -3.63 5.98 5.84
N HIS A 266 -3.01 6.29 4.71
CA HIS A 266 -1.78 7.07 4.63
C HIS A 266 -1.82 8.12 3.54
N GLY A 267 -2.79 9.02 3.65
CA GLY A 267 -2.88 10.19 2.79
C GLY A 267 -1.69 11.14 2.98
N SER A 268 -1.29 11.82 1.92
CA SER A 268 -0.25 12.83 1.94
C SER A 268 -0.55 13.89 0.91
N LEU A 269 -0.20 15.14 1.19
CA LEU A 269 -0.21 16.20 0.19
C LEU A 269 1.09 16.29 -0.61
N VAL A 270 1.75 15.15 -0.81
CA VAL A 270 2.81 15.00 -1.82
C VAL A 270 2.26 14.11 -2.94
N PRO A 271 1.43 14.65 -3.85
CA PRO A 271 0.68 13.88 -4.83
C PRO A 271 1.55 13.52 -6.03
N THR A 272 2.43 12.56 -5.86
CA THR A 272 3.38 12.10 -6.90
C THR A 272 2.68 11.50 -8.11
N GLN A 273 1.41 11.12 -7.98
CA GLN A 273 0.56 10.64 -9.07
C GLN A 273 0.45 11.63 -10.24
N PHE A 274 0.47 12.94 -9.98
CA PHE A 274 0.47 13.92 -11.07
C PHE A 274 1.77 13.90 -11.87
N VAL A 275 2.89 13.63 -11.21
CA VAL A 275 4.18 13.45 -11.89
C VAL A 275 4.21 12.16 -12.69
N GLU A 276 3.71 11.07 -12.11
CA GLU A 276 3.52 9.79 -12.79
C GLU A 276 2.67 9.95 -14.06
N TYR A 277 1.54 10.64 -13.96
CA TYR A 277 0.66 10.94 -15.09
C TYR A 277 1.38 11.74 -16.21
N LEU A 278 2.18 12.73 -15.82
CA LEU A 278 3.00 13.50 -16.76
C LEU A 278 4.07 12.63 -17.44
N GLU A 279 4.74 11.76 -16.68
CA GLU A 279 5.77 10.86 -17.23
C GLU A 279 5.14 9.82 -18.18
N LEU A 280 3.95 9.32 -17.85
CA LEU A 280 3.17 8.44 -18.74
C LEU A 280 2.83 9.15 -20.06
N LEU A 281 2.41 10.43 -20.01
CA LEU A 281 2.21 11.24 -21.22
C LEU A 281 3.48 11.33 -22.06
N LYS A 282 4.58 11.71 -21.45
CA LYS A 282 5.86 11.91 -22.16
C LYS A 282 6.35 10.63 -22.85
N ARG A 283 6.09 9.47 -22.26
CA ARG A 283 6.57 8.19 -22.78
C ARG A 283 5.65 7.58 -23.82
N THR A 284 4.33 7.70 -23.63
CA THR A 284 3.36 7.05 -24.51
C THR A 284 2.84 7.97 -25.61
N ASN A 285 2.68 9.24 -25.33
CA ASN A 285 1.97 10.21 -26.16
C ASN A 285 0.58 9.70 -26.61
N ASP A 286 -0.05 8.86 -25.78
CA ASP A 286 -1.31 8.18 -26.08
C ASP A 286 -2.48 8.99 -25.50
N LYS A 287 -3.15 9.73 -26.40
CA LYS A 287 -4.29 10.56 -26.01
C LYS A 287 -5.43 9.80 -25.39
N ALA A 288 -5.70 8.58 -25.87
CA ALA A 288 -6.84 7.80 -25.37
C ALA A 288 -6.61 7.34 -23.93
N LYS A 289 -5.42 6.87 -23.61
CA LYS A 289 -5.03 6.51 -22.24
C LYS A 289 -5.07 7.72 -21.29
N LEU A 290 -4.58 8.84 -21.74
CA LEU A 290 -4.58 10.06 -20.94
C LEU A 290 -5.99 10.59 -20.70
N ASP A 291 -6.84 10.57 -21.71
CA ASP A 291 -8.21 11.01 -21.60
C ASP A 291 -9.03 10.10 -20.64
N PHE A 292 -8.79 8.79 -20.71
CA PHE A 292 -9.36 7.83 -19.77
C PHE A 292 -9.02 8.15 -18.32
N MET A 293 -7.79 8.57 -18.04
CA MET A 293 -7.34 8.89 -16.68
C MET A 293 -7.69 10.32 -16.25
N TYR A 294 -8.02 11.20 -17.20
CA TYR A 294 -8.13 12.64 -16.95
C TYR A 294 -9.17 12.99 -15.89
N ASN A 295 -10.37 12.44 -15.97
CA ASN A 295 -11.43 12.74 -15.02
C ASN A 295 -11.07 12.25 -13.61
N LYS A 296 -10.49 11.08 -13.49
CA LYS A 296 -10.01 10.53 -12.22
C LYS A 296 -8.92 11.43 -11.59
N MET A 297 -7.96 11.88 -12.40
CA MET A 297 -6.94 12.83 -11.96
C MET A 297 -7.53 14.18 -11.58
N LYS A 298 -8.57 14.63 -12.28
CA LYS A 298 -9.29 15.86 -11.96
C LYS A 298 -10.02 15.74 -10.62
N LEU A 299 -10.72 14.64 -10.36
CA LEU A 299 -11.35 14.37 -9.05
C LEU A 299 -10.32 14.42 -7.92
N TYR A 300 -9.17 13.80 -8.12
CA TYR A 300 -8.08 13.87 -7.15
C TYR A 300 -7.57 15.29 -6.93
N TYR A 301 -7.41 16.07 -8.00
CA TYR A 301 -7.05 17.49 -7.91
C TYR A 301 -8.09 18.30 -7.14
N GLU A 302 -9.39 18.12 -7.44
CA GLU A 302 -10.49 18.81 -6.76
C GLU A 302 -10.51 18.48 -5.26
N PHE A 303 -10.25 17.22 -4.89
CA PHE A 303 -10.09 16.84 -3.50
C PHE A 303 -8.93 17.62 -2.83
N LEU A 304 -7.76 17.63 -3.42
CA LEU A 304 -6.61 18.34 -2.87
C LEU A 304 -6.84 19.86 -2.80
N ARG A 305 -7.66 20.40 -3.68
CA ARG A 305 -8.10 21.80 -3.64
C ARG A 305 -9.18 22.12 -2.59
N GLY A 306 -9.66 21.11 -1.87
CA GLY A 306 -10.71 21.29 -0.88
C GLY A 306 -12.10 21.52 -1.47
N ARG A 307 -12.34 21.12 -2.73
CA ARG A 307 -13.62 21.27 -3.41
C ARG A 307 -14.50 20.02 -3.35
N ASN A 308 -13.95 18.90 -2.97
CA ASN A 308 -14.73 17.72 -2.66
C ASN A 308 -15.33 17.84 -1.26
N HIS A 309 -16.57 17.37 -1.07
CA HIS A 309 -17.30 17.48 0.20
C HIS A 309 -16.62 16.76 1.38
N ASN A 310 -15.78 15.77 1.07
CA ASN A 310 -14.99 15.04 2.08
C ASN A 310 -13.62 15.68 2.36
N SER A 311 -13.25 16.76 1.66
CA SER A 311 -11.94 17.36 1.79
C SER A 311 -11.87 18.50 2.78
N THR A 312 -10.89 18.46 3.67
CA THR A 312 -10.54 19.55 4.60
C THR A 312 -9.26 20.27 4.21
N CYS A 313 -8.70 19.97 3.04
CA CYS A 313 -7.39 20.50 2.61
C CYS A 313 -7.35 22.04 2.51
N ALA A 314 -8.45 22.69 2.14
CA ALA A 314 -8.56 24.14 2.04
C ALA A 314 -9.26 24.78 3.26
N LYS A 315 -9.11 24.19 4.43
CA LYS A 315 -9.81 24.52 5.67
C LYS A 315 -9.86 26.02 6.01
N PHE A 316 -8.82 26.76 5.70
CA PHE A 316 -8.72 28.18 6.07
C PHE A 316 -9.18 29.13 4.95
N GLY A 317 -9.46 28.63 3.75
CA GLY A 317 -10.02 29.43 2.64
C GLY A 317 -9.14 30.55 2.09
N ASN A 318 -7.87 30.63 2.51
CA ASN A 318 -6.95 31.71 2.15
C ASN A 318 -5.96 31.34 1.01
N GLY A 319 -6.15 30.19 0.37
CA GLY A 319 -5.29 29.69 -0.70
C GLY A 319 -4.15 28.78 -0.26
N LEU A 320 -3.84 28.74 1.04
CA LEU A 320 -2.91 27.77 1.62
C LEU A 320 -3.64 26.47 1.96
N LEU A 321 -2.92 25.36 1.87
CA LEU A 321 -3.46 24.04 2.13
C LEU A 321 -2.88 23.42 3.41
N THR A 322 -3.73 22.66 4.10
CA THR A 322 -3.34 21.89 5.29
C THR A 322 -3.37 20.39 5.01
N THR A 323 -2.56 19.64 5.75
CA THR A 323 -2.55 18.17 5.71
C THR A 323 -3.02 17.54 7.01
N TYR A 324 -3.43 18.36 7.97
CA TYR A 324 -3.70 17.90 9.34
C TYR A 324 -4.60 16.68 9.42
N ASP A 325 -5.71 16.67 8.68
CA ASP A 325 -6.70 15.60 8.72
C ASP A 325 -6.29 14.38 7.87
N TYR A 326 -5.16 14.48 7.13
CA TYR A 326 -4.66 13.46 6.22
C TYR A 326 -3.19 13.15 6.47
N TRP A 327 -2.87 12.74 7.69
CA TRP A 327 -1.49 12.40 8.05
C TRP A 327 -0.51 13.54 7.85
N TYR A 328 -0.57 14.46 8.73
CA TYR A 328 0.31 15.62 8.78
C TYR A 328 1.79 15.31 8.57
N SER A 329 2.28 14.17 9.10
CA SER A 329 3.68 13.74 8.99
C SER A 329 4.01 13.03 7.67
N CYS A 330 3.04 12.63 6.86
CA CYS A 330 3.26 11.88 5.62
C CYS A 330 3.73 12.74 4.45
N SER A 331 4.82 13.46 4.66
CA SER A 331 5.47 14.30 3.63
C SER A 331 6.82 13.75 3.16
N GLY A 332 7.27 12.62 3.73
CA GLY A 332 8.63 12.12 3.55
C GLY A 332 9.70 12.94 4.30
N MET A 333 9.28 13.85 5.17
CA MET A 333 10.15 14.72 5.98
C MET A 333 9.81 14.57 7.46
N ASP A 334 9.77 13.33 7.94
CA ASP A 334 9.24 12.98 9.27
C ASP A 334 9.95 13.70 10.40
N ASP A 335 11.24 13.93 10.28
CA ASP A 335 12.09 14.63 11.27
C ASP A 335 12.36 16.09 10.90
N TYR A 336 11.61 16.66 9.95
CA TYR A 336 11.77 18.07 9.62
C TYR A 336 11.45 18.95 10.85
N PRO A 337 12.35 19.85 11.26
CA PRO A 337 12.22 20.52 12.55
C PRO A 337 10.92 21.30 12.75
N ALA A 338 10.41 21.94 11.70
CA ALA A 338 9.14 22.65 11.78
C ALA A 338 7.97 21.71 12.04
N GLN A 339 7.94 20.54 11.38
CA GLN A 339 6.92 19.53 11.57
C GLN A 339 6.96 18.91 12.96
N VAL A 340 8.16 18.54 13.43
CA VAL A 340 8.37 18.02 14.79
C VAL A 340 7.89 19.03 15.84
N LYS A 341 8.21 20.32 15.63
CA LYS A 341 7.76 21.38 16.53
C LYS A 341 6.22 21.51 16.52
N MET A 342 5.58 21.50 15.35
CA MET A 342 4.12 21.60 15.26
C MET A 342 3.43 20.46 16.02
N ILE A 343 3.94 19.23 15.90
CA ILE A 343 3.42 18.07 16.62
C ILE A 343 3.62 18.23 18.13
N ALA A 344 4.83 18.63 18.55
CA ALA A 344 5.14 18.83 19.97
C ALA A 344 4.27 19.92 20.61
N ASP A 345 4.00 20.99 19.87
CA ASP A 345 3.17 22.12 20.34
C ASP A 345 1.66 21.84 20.19
N LYS A 346 1.26 20.68 19.61
CA LYS A 346 -0.13 20.32 19.26
C LYS A 346 -0.80 21.38 18.41
N ALA A 347 -0.06 21.91 17.45
CA ALA A 347 -0.46 23.02 16.60
C ALA A 347 -0.69 22.61 15.12
N GLU A 348 -0.60 21.32 14.81
CA GLU A 348 -0.71 20.78 13.46
C GLU A 348 -2.00 21.22 12.74
N LYS A 349 -3.11 21.18 13.46
CA LYS A 349 -4.42 21.54 12.92
C LYS A 349 -4.60 23.02 12.59
N TYR A 350 -3.65 23.86 13.03
CA TYR A 350 -3.63 25.30 12.76
C TYR A 350 -2.54 25.68 11.76
N SER A 351 -1.80 24.73 11.26
CA SER A 351 -0.65 24.98 10.37
C SER A 351 -0.94 24.63 8.91
N CYS A 352 -0.34 25.43 8.03
CA CYS A 352 -0.29 25.16 6.61
C CYS A 352 1.18 25.02 6.19
N PRO A 353 1.65 23.80 5.94
CA PRO A 353 2.98 23.61 5.38
C PRO A 353 3.09 24.20 3.98
N CYS A 354 4.14 24.97 3.70
CA CYS A 354 4.37 25.52 2.37
C CYS A 354 4.51 24.43 1.30
N LEU A 355 5.01 23.25 1.69
CA LEU A 355 5.12 22.07 0.83
C LEU A 355 3.78 21.69 0.21
N SER A 356 2.73 21.57 1.01
CA SER A 356 1.39 21.17 0.56
C SER A 356 0.86 22.08 -0.53
N THR A 357 0.94 23.39 -0.32
CA THR A 357 0.51 24.39 -1.29
C THR A 357 1.38 24.40 -2.55
N SER A 358 2.68 24.21 -2.40
CA SER A 358 3.62 24.14 -3.54
C SER A 358 3.32 22.91 -4.42
N GLN A 359 3.00 21.77 -3.82
CA GLN A 359 2.70 20.56 -4.57
C GLN A 359 1.38 20.68 -5.35
N ILE A 360 0.35 21.33 -4.80
CA ILE A 360 -0.89 21.51 -5.55
C ILE A 360 -0.74 22.52 -6.68
N ILE A 361 0.10 23.55 -6.54
CA ILE A 361 0.46 24.44 -7.66
C ILE A 361 1.12 23.62 -8.77
N ARG A 362 2.03 22.72 -8.44
CA ARG A 362 2.65 21.81 -9.40
C ARG A 362 1.63 20.91 -10.07
N ALA A 363 0.74 20.29 -9.30
CA ALA A 363 -0.35 19.47 -9.82
C ALA A 363 -1.25 20.25 -10.79
N GLY A 364 -1.65 21.48 -10.44
CA GLY A 364 -2.43 22.36 -11.30
C GLY A 364 -1.72 22.68 -12.63
N LYS A 365 -0.40 22.93 -12.61
CA LYS A 365 0.38 23.13 -13.84
C LYS A 365 0.42 21.89 -14.73
N ILE A 366 0.51 20.69 -14.14
CA ILE A 366 0.48 19.42 -14.87
C ILE A 366 -0.91 19.21 -15.47
N MET A 367 -1.97 19.37 -14.68
CA MET A 367 -3.34 19.22 -15.16
C MET A 367 -3.69 20.20 -16.27
N LYS A 368 -3.25 21.46 -16.15
CA LYS A 368 -3.38 22.45 -17.21
C LYS A 368 -2.70 22.01 -18.51
N MET A 369 -1.48 21.49 -18.42
CA MET A 369 -0.74 21.03 -19.60
C MET A 369 -1.43 19.83 -20.26
N VAL A 370 -1.96 18.89 -19.47
CA VAL A 370 -2.70 17.74 -20.00
C VAL A 370 -4.04 18.17 -20.58
N ALA A 371 -4.76 19.11 -19.93
CA ALA A 371 -6.00 19.68 -20.43
C ALA A 371 -5.81 20.34 -21.81
N ASP A 372 -4.76 21.13 -21.97
CA ASP A 372 -4.40 21.75 -23.25
C ASP A 372 -4.13 20.70 -24.33
N TYR A 373 -3.33 19.68 -23.99
CA TYR A 373 -3.02 18.59 -24.91
C TYR A 373 -4.26 17.79 -25.35
N LEU A 374 -5.22 17.58 -24.43
CA LEU A 374 -6.48 16.88 -24.70
C LEU A 374 -7.56 17.78 -25.32
N GLY A 375 -7.38 19.11 -25.32
CA GLY A 375 -8.36 20.08 -25.81
C GLY A 375 -9.49 20.38 -24.82
N LYS A 376 -9.27 20.19 -23.52
CA LYS A 376 -10.20 20.48 -22.41
C LYS A 376 -10.10 21.95 -21.99
N THR A 377 -10.41 22.87 -22.89
CA THR A 377 -10.14 24.31 -22.76
C THR A 377 -10.80 24.97 -21.57
N ASP A 378 -11.99 24.51 -21.18
CA ASP A 378 -12.73 25.09 -20.04
C ASP A 378 -12.01 24.87 -18.70
N ASP A 379 -11.31 23.76 -18.56
CA ASP A 379 -10.55 23.43 -17.35
C ASP A 379 -9.29 24.29 -17.18
N ILE A 380 -8.72 24.78 -18.28
CA ILE A 380 -7.48 25.58 -18.27
C ILE A 380 -7.65 26.85 -17.42
N ALA A 381 -8.77 27.55 -17.58
CA ALA A 381 -9.05 28.76 -16.82
C ALA A 381 -9.17 28.51 -15.32
N VAL A 382 -9.73 27.35 -14.94
CA VAL A 382 -9.85 26.92 -13.53
C VAL A 382 -8.45 26.68 -12.95
N TYR A 383 -7.60 25.92 -13.66
CA TYR A 383 -6.24 25.65 -13.18
C TYR A 383 -5.41 26.94 -13.08
N ASP A 384 -5.55 27.87 -14.04
CA ASP A 384 -4.83 29.15 -13.97
C ASP A 384 -5.25 29.99 -12.77
N ALA A 385 -6.54 30.04 -12.47
CA ALA A 385 -7.05 30.73 -11.30
C ALA A 385 -6.52 30.11 -9.99
N ASP A 386 -6.54 28.79 -9.90
CA ASP A 386 -6.06 28.06 -8.74
C ASP A 386 -4.55 28.24 -8.50
N ILE A 387 -3.77 28.13 -9.57
CA ILE A 387 -2.31 28.33 -9.51
C ILE A 387 -2.03 29.77 -9.01
N LYS A 388 -2.73 30.74 -9.57
CA LYS A 388 -2.55 32.15 -9.15
C LYS A 388 -2.93 32.32 -7.69
N PHE A 389 -4.11 31.85 -7.27
CA PHE A 389 -4.60 31.98 -5.90
C PHE A 389 -3.64 31.38 -4.88
N SER A 390 -3.14 30.17 -5.14
CA SER A 390 -2.20 29.51 -4.22
C SER A 390 -0.80 30.13 -4.27
N THR A 391 -0.35 30.64 -5.42
CA THR A 391 0.93 31.33 -5.53
C THR A 391 0.89 32.66 -4.77
N ASP A 392 -0.18 33.43 -4.93
CA ASP A 392 -0.38 34.67 -4.18
C ASP A 392 -0.41 34.39 -2.66
N ALA A 393 -1.10 33.32 -2.25
CA ALA A 393 -1.15 32.92 -0.85
C ALA A 393 0.24 32.55 -0.27
N LEU A 394 1.05 31.78 -1.00
CA LEU A 394 2.42 31.48 -0.57
C LEU A 394 3.25 32.75 -0.41
N ASN A 395 3.20 33.66 -1.39
CA ASN A 395 3.96 34.89 -1.34
C ASN A 395 3.50 35.84 -0.21
N ASN A 396 2.19 35.88 0.06
CA ASN A 396 1.65 36.79 1.05
C ASN A 396 1.75 36.28 2.49
N TYR A 397 1.71 34.96 2.68
CA TYR A 397 1.55 34.39 4.03
C TYR A 397 2.70 33.46 4.44
N ALA A 398 3.40 32.82 3.50
CA ALA A 398 4.42 31.84 3.81
C ALA A 398 5.84 32.31 3.53
N TRP A 399 6.01 33.39 2.75
CA TRP A 399 7.32 33.98 2.51
C TRP A 399 7.78 34.77 3.71
N ASP A 400 8.99 34.49 4.18
CA ASP A 400 9.65 35.24 5.24
C ASP A 400 10.81 36.06 4.68
N GLU A 401 10.67 37.40 4.74
CA GLU A 401 11.65 38.35 4.20
C GLU A 401 12.99 38.33 4.96
N GLU A 402 12.96 37.96 6.26
CA GLU A 402 14.18 37.95 7.07
C GLU A 402 15.06 36.74 6.72
N SER A 403 14.47 35.57 6.63
CA SER A 403 15.20 34.33 6.30
C SER A 403 15.37 34.10 4.81
N GLY A 404 14.50 34.69 3.96
CA GLY A 404 14.47 34.46 2.53
C GLY A 404 13.95 33.06 2.14
N TYR A 405 13.12 32.45 2.98
CA TYR A 405 12.53 31.11 2.75
C TYR A 405 11.02 31.11 2.92
N PHE A 406 10.38 30.12 2.32
CA PHE A 406 8.97 29.80 2.61
C PHE A 406 8.89 28.94 3.84
N GLY A 407 8.10 29.38 4.81
CA GLY A 407 7.88 28.69 6.09
C GLY A 407 6.53 28.01 6.21
N TYR A 408 6.27 27.43 7.38
CA TYR A 408 4.95 27.01 7.79
C TYR A 408 4.16 28.23 8.25
N THR A 409 2.94 28.35 7.76
CA THR A 409 2.04 29.42 8.17
C THR A 409 1.15 28.93 9.28
N MET A 410 1.11 29.69 10.38
CA MET A 410 0.23 29.42 11.49
C MET A 410 -1.04 30.25 11.42
N HIS A 411 -2.17 29.63 11.73
CA HIS A 411 -3.46 30.29 11.90
C HIS A 411 -3.78 30.44 13.38
N ASP A 412 -4.52 31.48 13.73
CA ASP A 412 -4.99 31.67 15.09
C ASP A 412 -5.92 30.51 15.50
N LYS A 413 -5.89 30.18 16.78
CA LYS A 413 -6.69 29.10 17.33
C LYS A 413 -8.17 29.48 17.50
N ASP A 414 -8.49 30.77 17.42
CA ASP A 414 -9.81 31.34 17.57
C ASP A 414 -10.33 31.77 16.17
#